data_5419bd25ddb403e3b53ae8fb94ecbf46
#
_entry.id   5419bd25ddb403e3b53ae8fb94ecbf46
#
_cell.length_a   1.000
_cell.length_b   1.000
_cell.length_c   1.000
_cell.angle_alpha   90.00
_cell.angle_beta   90.00
_cell.angle_gamma   90.00
#
_symmetry.space_group_name_H-M   'P 1'
#
loop_
_entity.id
_entity.type
_entity.pdbx_description
1 polymer ?
#
loop_
_entity_poly.entity_id
_entity_poly.type
_entity_poly.pdbx_seq_one_letter_code
_entity_poly.pdbx_strand_id
1 'polypeptide(L)'
;MEEKLQFVPSLKDAFAIGVKNLVPIVLSVLLWLVTVWIPYVNVGTTIALATLPVKLSKGEMISPMFIFESKYRHCMGEYFILQAVITSAISVAILFMIIPAIVLSLSWMLAVYLLVGKGMNWALCLSESNRLMMGYKLKVFFLKFVVAFVLFFVYYILFQILSDASGLLVFISLVCLLVSVCIMLSVDAVIYRELVLSEDKVEEAKSEEAL
;
A
#
# COMPACT_ATOMS: atom_id res chain seq x y z
N MET A 1 -5.55 23.75 12.90
CA MET A 1 -4.85 22.60 12.27
C MET A 1 -5.81 22.00 11.27
N GLU A 2 -5.58 22.18 9.99
CA GLU A 2 -6.37 21.48 8.97
C GLU A 2 -6.12 19.98 9.12
N GLU A 3 -7.19 19.20 9.09
CA GLU A 3 -7.14 17.76 9.24
C GLU A 3 -6.52 17.15 7.99
N LYS A 4 -5.25 16.73 8.07
CA LYS A 4 -4.47 16.19 6.93
C LYS A 4 -5.18 15.02 6.21
N LEU A 5 -5.95 14.20 6.93
CA LEU A 5 -6.67 13.06 6.36
C LEU A 5 -8.19 13.24 6.52
N GLN A 6 -8.87 13.56 5.43
CA GLN A 6 -10.33 13.68 5.37
C GLN A 6 -10.94 12.41 4.73
N PHE A 7 -11.87 11.76 5.41
CA PHE A 7 -12.40 10.46 5.03
C PHE A 7 -13.03 10.43 3.61
N VAL A 8 -13.96 11.33 3.33
CA VAL A 8 -14.70 11.33 2.04
C VAL A 8 -13.86 11.75 0.85
N PRO A 9 -13.06 12.83 0.91
CA PRO A 9 -12.14 13.17 -0.17
C PRO A 9 -11.10 12.08 -0.43
N SER A 10 -10.48 11.53 0.64
CA SER A 10 -9.48 10.45 0.49
C SER A 10 -10.06 9.20 -0.18
N LEU A 11 -11.31 8.86 0.12
CA LEU A 11 -11.99 7.73 -0.53
C LEU A 11 -12.25 7.97 -2.02
N LYS A 12 -12.70 9.17 -2.38
CA LYS A 12 -12.92 9.55 -3.79
C LYS A 12 -11.62 9.54 -4.60
N ASP A 13 -10.56 10.10 -4.01
CA ASP A 13 -9.25 10.14 -4.63
C ASP A 13 -8.67 8.75 -4.82
N ALA A 14 -8.77 7.87 -3.81
CA ALA A 14 -8.33 6.50 -3.89
C ALA A 14 -9.04 5.74 -5.02
N PHE A 15 -10.35 5.91 -5.15
CA PHE A 15 -11.12 5.31 -6.22
C PHE A 15 -10.70 5.86 -7.60
N ALA A 16 -10.54 7.17 -7.74
CA ALA A 16 -10.10 7.80 -8.98
C ALA A 16 -8.71 7.34 -9.41
N ILE A 17 -7.75 7.25 -8.47
CA ILE A 17 -6.40 6.73 -8.72
C ILE A 17 -6.46 5.26 -9.13
N GLY A 18 -7.26 4.44 -8.45
CA GLY A 18 -7.42 3.01 -8.74
C GLY A 18 -7.97 2.75 -10.14
N VAL A 19 -9.05 3.43 -10.51
CA VAL A 19 -9.66 3.28 -11.84
C VAL A 19 -8.72 3.75 -12.95
N LYS A 20 -8.07 4.90 -12.77
CA LYS A 20 -7.12 5.46 -13.75
C LYS A 20 -5.92 4.54 -14.00
N ASN A 21 -5.44 3.86 -12.98
CA ASN A 21 -4.25 3.01 -13.05
C ASN A 21 -4.57 1.50 -13.07
N LEU A 22 -5.84 1.11 -13.25
CA LEU A 22 -6.25 -0.30 -13.20
C LEU A 22 -5.50 -1.15 -14.22
N VAL A 23 -5.44 -0.72 -15.48
CA VAL A 23 -4.75 -1.47 -16.55
C VAL A 23 -3.24 -1.58 -16.28
N PRO A 24 -2.51 -0.48 -15.99
CA PRO A 24 -1.10 -0.56 -15.63
C PRO A 24 -0.81 -1.48 -14.41
N ILE A 25 -1.65 -1.43 -13.38
CA ILE A 25 -1.47 -2.27 -12.19
C ILE A 25 -1.68 -3.75 -12.54
N VAL A 26 -2.75 -4.08 -13.27
CA VAL A 26 -3.02 -5.46 -13.70
C VAL A 26 -1.87 -6.00 -14.54
N LEU A 27 -1.37 -5.22 -15.50
CA LEU A 27 -0.20 -5.61 -16.30
C LEU A 27 1.06 -5.82 -15.45
N SER A 28 1.27 -4.97 -14.43
CA SER A 28 2.39 -5.14 -13.50
C SER A 28 2.28 -6.42 -12.67
N VAL A 29 1.07 -6.78 -12.25
CA VAL A 29 0.81 -8.04 -11.53
C VAL A 29 1.04 -9.25 -12.45
N LEU A 30 0.61 -9.19 -13.70
CA LEU A 30 0.85 -10.26 -14.68
C LEU A 30 2.34 -10.43 -14.97
N LEU A 31 3.08 -9.35 -15.15
CA LEU A 31 4.54 -9.38 -15.31
C LEU A 31 5.23 -9.95 -14.07
N TRP A 32 4.76 -9.58 -12.87
CA TRP A 32 5.26 -10.15 -11.62
C TRP A 32 5.04 -11.65 -11.54
N LEU A 33 3.86 -12.16 -11.94
CA LEU A 33 3.57 -13.61 -11.98
C LEU A 33 4.54 -14.37 -12.90
N VAL A 34 4.92 -13.78 -14.02
CA VAL A 34 5.93 -14.37 -14.91
C VAL A 34 7.32 -14.40 -14.25
N THR A 35 7.67 -13.36 -13.49
CA THR A 35 8.99 -13.23 -12.86
C THR A 35 9.12 -13.96 -11.53
N VAL A 36 8.02 -14.42 -10.94
CA VAL A 36 8.00 -15.15 -9.65
C VAL A 36 8.96 -16.36 -9.66
N TRP A 37 9.11 -17.03 -10.81
CA TRP A 37 9.94 -18.23 -10.98
C TRP A 37 11.43 -17.91 -11.17
N ILE A 38 11.82 -16.64 -11.34
CA ILE A 38 13.20 -16.24 -11.59
C ILE A 38 13.79 -15.72 -10.27
N PRO A 39 14.66 -16.50 -9.59
CA PRO A 39 15.33 -16.04 -8.36
C PRO A 39 16.04 -14.69 -8.60
N TYR A 40 16.15 -13.88 -7.56
CA TYR A 40 16.73 -12.54 -7.59
C TYR A 40 15.89 -11.48 -8.32
N VAL A 41 15.35 -11.74 -9.52
CA VAL A 41 14.43 -10.83 -10.21
C VAL A 41 13.11 -10.72 -9.44
N ASN A 42 12.59 -11.86 -9.00
CA ASN A 42 11.37 -11.95 -8.20
C ASN A 42 11.42 -11.03 -6.96
N VAL A 43 12.53 -10.98 -6.24
CA VAL A 43 12.64 -10.14 -5.04
C VAL A 43 12.48 -8.66 -5.40
N GLY A 44 13.18 -8.18 -6.43
CA GLY A 44 13.07 -6.79 -6.90
C GLY A 44 11.67 -6.44 -7.38
N THR A 45 11.04 -7.32 -8.17
CA THR A 45 9.68 -7.10 -8.68
C THR A 45 8.62 -7.16 -7.56
N THR A 46 8.83 -8.00 -6.54
CA THR A 46 7.96 -8.05 -5.36
C THR A 46 8.07 -6.77 -4.54
N ILE A 47 9.28 -6.25 -4.30
CA ILE A 47 9.48 -4.96 -3.63
C ILE A 47 8.82 -3.83 -4.41
N ALA A 48 9.00 -3.82 -5.74
CA ALA A 48 8.39 -2.82 -6.60
C ALA A 48 6.85 -2.83 -6.49
N LEU A 49 6.23 -4.01 -6.53
CA LEU A 49 4.79 -4.15 -6.42
C LEU A 49 4.28 -3.78 -5.02
N ALA A 50 4.97 -4.21 -3.97
CA ALA A 50 4.63 -3.88 -2.58
C ALA A 50 4.71 -2.36 -2.31
N THR A 51 5.61 -1.65 -2.98
CA THR A 51 5.81 -0.20 -2.82
C THR A 51 5.16 0.64 -3.93
N LEU A 52 4.31 0.04 -4.73
CA LEU A 52 3.54 0.72 -5.77
C LEU A 52 2.76 1.96 -5.27
N PRO A 53 2.20 1.99 -4.05
CA PRO A 53 1.55 3.16 -3.49
C PRO A 53 2.40 4.43 -3.51
N VAL A 54 3.72 4.33 -3.38
CA VAL A 54 4.65 5.48 -3.46
C VAL A 54 4.61 6.14 -4.84
N LYS A 55 4.50 5.36 -5.91
CA LYS A 55 4.36 5.92 -7.27
C LYS A 55 2.95 6.44 -7.53
N LEU A 56 1.94 5.69 -7.11
CA LEU A 56 0.53 6.11 -7.25
C LEU A 56 0.25 7.44 -6.54
N SER A 57 0.88 7.69 -5.38
CA SER A 57 0.70 8.91 -4.59
C SER A 57 1.12 10.18 -5.33
N LYS A 58 2.02 10.08 -6.30
CA LYS A 58 2.48 11.20 -7.14
C LYS A 58 1.46 11.58 -8.24
N GLY A 59 0.41 10.78 -8.42
CA GLY A 59 -0.64 11.03 -9.44
C GLY A 59 -0.23 10.75 -10.88
N GLU A 60 0.96 10.21 -11.11
CA GLU A 60 1.47 9.88 -12.44
C GLU A 60 0.86 8.57 -12.96
N MET A 61 0.74 8.45 -14.28
CA MET A 61 0.42 7.16 -14.89
C MET A 61 1.63 6.23 -14.81
N ILE A 62 1.38 5.02 -14.31
CA ILE A 62 2.46 4.06 -14.10
C ILE A 62 2.72 3.28 -15.39
N SER A 63 4.00 3.20 -15.79
CA SER A 63 4.41 2.22 -16.79
C SER A 63 4.56 0.84 -16.15
N PRO A 64 3.97 -0.23 -16.70
CA PRO A 64 4.10 -1.59 -16.13
C PRO A 64 5.53 -2.07 -15.96
N MET A 65 6.46 -1.52 -16.74
CA MET A 65 7.89 -1.86 -16.70
C MET A 65 8.63 -1.32 -15.46
N PHE A 66 7.98 -0.49 -14.64
CA PHE A 66 8.61 0.05 -13.42
C PHE A 66 9.12 -1.02 -12.46
N ILE A 67 8.50 -2.22 -12.48
CA ILE A 67 8.87 -3.33 -11.59
C ILE A 67 10.32 -3.82 -11.81
N PHE A 68 10.92 -3.51 -12.95
CA PHE A 68 12.29 -3.89 -13.30
C PHE A 68 13.32 -2.83 -12.96
N GLU A 69 12.94 -1.68 -12.39
CA GLU A 69 13.90 -0.63 -12.00
C GLU A 69 14.92 -1.17 -11.00
N SER A 70 16.18 -0.85 -11.24
CA SER A 70 17.33 -1.36 -10.44
C SER A 70 17.27 -0.93 -8.98
N LYS A 71 16.63 0.21 -8.67
CA LYS A 71 16.52 0.73 -7.30
C LYS A 71 15.90 -0.26 -6.33
N TYR A 72 14.93 -1.08 -6.78
CA TYR A 72 14.27 -2.08 -5.93
C TYR A 72 15.21 -3.23 -5.55
N ARG A 73 16.19 -3.53 -6.40
CA ARG A 73 17.20 -4.52 -6.09
C ARG A 73 18.27 -4.00 -5.14
N HIS A 74 18.60 -2.72 -5.21
CA HIS A 74 19.56 -2.11 -4.30
C HIS A 74 19.08 -2.03 -2.84
N CYS A 75 17.77 -1.91 -2.60
CA CYS A 75 17.22 -1.85 -1.25
C CYS A 75 16.82 -3.22 -0.67
N MET A 76 17.15 -4.34 -1.34
CA MET A 76 16.75 -5.69 -0.89
C MET A 76 17.17 -6.00 0.55
N GLY A 77 18.43 -5.70 0.91
CA GLY A 77 18.96 -5.99 2.26
C GLY A 77 18.15 -5.28 3.35
N GLU A 78 18.00 -3.98 3.20
CA GLU A 78 17.20 -3.16 4.12
C GLU A 78 15.74 -3.58 4.15
N TYR A 79 15.17 -3.93 3.00
CA TYR A 79 13.79 -4.42 2.89
C TYR A 79 13.58 -5.74 3.66
N PHE A 80 14.50 -6.69 3.51
CA PHE A 80 14.40 -7.97 4.23
C PHE A 80 14.52 -7.79 5.74
N ILE A 81 15.44 -6.95 6.20
CA ILE A 81 15.59 -6.65 7.63
C ILE A 81 14.31 -6.00 8.15
N LEU A 82 13.82 -4.96 7.47
CA LEU A 82 12.60 -4.26 7.84
C LEU A 82 11.41 -5.22 7.91
N GLN A 83 11.21 -6.04 6.88
CA GLN A 83 10.10 -6.97 6.81
C GLN A 83 10.19 -8.07 7.87
N ALA A 84 11.39 -8.57 8.16
CA ALA A 84 11.62 -9.54 9.23
C ALA A 84 11.27 -8.96 10.61
N VAL A 85 11.70 -7.73 10.89
CA VAL A 85 11.38 -7.04 12.15
C VAL A 85 9.88 -6.82 12.29
N ILE A 86 9.23 -6.28 11.25
CA ILE A 86 7.77 -6.04 11.25
C ILE A 86 7.01 -7.35 11.47
N THR A 87 7.31 -8.38 10.69
CA THR A 87 6.62 -9.67 10.76
C THR A 87 6.82 -10.34 12.12
N SER A 88 8.04 -10.35 12.64
CA SER A 88 8.34 -10.95 13.95
C SER A 88 7.60 -10.24 15.08
N ALA A 89 7.64 -8.91 15.08
CA ALA A 89 6.97 -8.12 16.11
C ALA A 89 5.45 -8.26 16.07
N ILE A 90 4.83 -8.24 14.88
CA ILE A 90 3.39 -8.47 14.74
C ILE A 90 3.01 -9.89 15.16
N SER A 91 3.81 -10.91 14.79
CA SER A 91 3.56 -12.30 15.18
C SER A 91 3.58 -12.48 16.70
N VAL A 92 4.54 -11.86 17.39
CA VAL A 92 4.58 -11.86 18.85
C VAL A 92 3.39 -11.10 19.43
N ALA A 93 3.03 -9.95 18.87
CA ALA A 93 1.89 -9.16 19.35
C ALA A 93 0.56 -9.93 19.24
N ILE A 94 0.36 -10.73 18.18
CA ILE A 94 -0.83 -11.57 18.00
C ILE A 94 -0.95 -12.62 19.13
N LEU A 95 0.17 -13.19 19.58
CA LEU A 95 0.18 -14.17 20.68
C LEU A 95 -0.33 -13.58 21.99
N PHE A 96 -0.13 -12.28 22.23
CA PHE A 96 -0.64 -11.61 23.41
C PHE A 96 -2.10 -11.19 23.26
N MET A 97 -2.43 -10.47 22.19
CA MET A 97 -3.79 -10.04 21.84
C MET A 97 -3.85 -9.52 20.41
N ILE A 98 -5.00 -9.64 19.76
CA ILE A 98 -5.22 -9.14 18.39
C ILE A 98 -5.13 -7.61 18.32
N ILE A 99 -5.64 -6.89 19.34
CA ILE A 99 -5.68 -5.42 19.34
C ILE A 99 -4.27 -4.79 19.26
N PRO A 100 -3.29 -5.18 20.11
CA PRO A 100 -1.92 -4.68 19.96
C PRO A 100 -1.30 -4.97 18.59
N ALA A 101 -1.58 -6.13 18.00
CA ALA A 101 -1.08 -6.45 16.66
C ALA A 101 -1.64 -5.52 15.59
N ILE A 102 -2.93 -5.19 15.64
CA ILE A 102 -3.56 -4.21 14.73
C ILE A 102 -2.92 -2.83 14.91
N VAL A 103 -2.77 -2.36 16.15
CA VAL A 103 -2.16 -1.04 16.43
C VAL A 103 -0.72 -1.00 15.93
N LEU A 104 0.04 -2.06 16.10
CA LEU A 104 1.43 -2.15 15.64
C LEU A 104 1.52 -2.17 14.10
N SER A 105 0.68 -2.97 13.45
CA SER A 105 0.62 -3.04 11.98
C SER A 105 0.27 -1.69 11.35
N LEU A 106 -0.66 -0.95 11.93
CA LEU A 106 -0.99 0.40 11.50
C LEU A 106 0.17 1.37 11.75
N SER A 107 0.86 1.25 12.88
CA SER A 107 2.00 2.12 13.21
C SER A 107 3.14 2.01 12.21
N TRP A 108 3.38 0.82 11.67
CA TRP A 108 4.50 0.52 10.78
C TRP A 108 4.10 0.34 9.31
N MET A 109 2.85 0.63 8.98
CA MET A 109 2.32 0.49 7.63
C MET A 109 3.10 1.30 6.59
N LEU A 110 3.53 2.52 6.95
CA LEU A 110 4.26 3.41 6.04
C LEU A 110 5.76 3.09 5.95
N ALA A 111 6.31 2.25 6.85
CA ALA A 111 7.75 2.01 6.93
C ALA A 111 8.35 1.47 5.62
N VAL A 112 7.67 0.53 4.96
CA VAL A 112 8.11 -0.03 3.67
C VAL A 112 8.08 1.04 2.56
N TYR A 113 7.12 1.94 2.60
CA TYR A 113 6.99 3.04 1.64
C TYR A 113 8.07 4.11 1.84
N LEU A 114 8.42 4.41 3.10
CA LEU A 114 9.52 5.33 3.45
C LEU A 114 10.88 4.77 3.03
N LEU A 115 11.11 3.47 3.18
CA LEU A 115 12.34 2.82 2.74
C LEU A 115 12.59 3.06 1.25
N VAL A 116 11.61 2.80 0.39
CA VAL A 116 11.76 2.92 -1.06
C VAL A 116 11.54 4.34 -1.56
N GLY A 117 10.66 5.11 -0.91
CA GLY A 117 10.31 6.48 -1.30
C GLY A 117 11.39 7.50 -0.93
N LYS A 118 11.92 7.40 0.28
CA LYS A 118 12.93 8.33 0.83
C LYS A 118 14.34 7.73 0.94
N GLY A 119 14.49 6.41 0.72
CA GLY A 119 15.81 5.75 0.86
C GLY A 119 16.35 5.73 2.29
N MET A 120 15.49 5.76 3.29
CA MET A 120 15.84 5.79 4.71
C MET A 120 16.28 4.40 5.18
N ASN A 121 17.13 4.35 6.23
CA ASN A 121 17.48 3.10 6.92
C ASN A 121 16.26 2.44 7.56
N TRP A 122 16.23 1.11 7.63
CA TRP A 122 15.11 0.33 8.16
C TRP A 122 14.63 0.78 9.56
N ALA A 123 15.58 1.09 10.48
CA ALA A 123 15.24 1.51 11.85
C ALA A 123 14.58 2.89 11.89
N LEU A 124 15.07 3.82 11.06
CA LEU A 124 14.48 5.15 10.91
C LEU A 124 13.10 5.06 10.26
N CYS A 125 12.90 4.16 9.29
CA CYS A 125 11.59 3.93 8.67
C CYS A 125 10.52 3.51 9.69
N LEU A 126 10.85 2.66 10.65
CA LEU A 126 9.92 2.23 11.71
C LEU A 126 9.55 3.39 12.64
N SER A 127 10.55 4.15 13.08
CA SER A 127 10.36 5.31 13.96
C SER A 127 9.52 6.38 13.27
N GLU A 128 9.86 6.72 12.05
CA GLU A 128 9.20 7.75 11.26
C GLU A 128 7.77 7.35 10.88
N SER A 129 7.56 6.09 10.48
CA SER A 129 6.23 5.56 10.23
C SER A 129 5.32 5.69 11.45
N ASN A 130 5.83 5.32 12.64
CA ASN A 130 5.05 5.45 13.88
C ASN A 130 4.75 6.92 14.20
N ARG A 131 5.70 7.84 13.98
CA ARG A 131 5.54 9.29 14.17
C ARG A 131 4.42 9.84 13.27
N LEU A 132 4.48 9.55 11.98
CA LEU A 132 3.50 9.99 10.97
C LEU A 132 2.11 9.44 11.22
N MET A 133 2.02 8.20 11.71
CA MET A 133 0.74 7.54 12.02
C MET A 133 0.14 7.96 13.36
N MET A 134 0.88 8.71 14.19
CA MET A 134 0.38 9.16 15.50
C MET A 134 -0.79 10.13 15.30
N GLY A 135 -1.92 9.81 15.94
CA GLY A 135 -3.18 10.56 15.79
C GLY A 135 -4.07 10.15 14.61
N TYR A 136 -3.53 9.44 13.61
CA TYR A 136 -4.28 9.02 12.42
C TYR A 136 -4.63 7.54 12.37
N LYS A 137 -4.11 6.70 13.29
CA LYS A 137 -4.27 5.24 13.29
C LYS A 137 -5.73 4.79 13.16
N LEU A 138 -6.63 5.39 13.95
CA LEU A 138 -8.06 5.04 13.90
C LEU A 138 -8.70 5.46 12.57
N LYS A 139 -8.36 6.64 12.03
CA LYS A 139 -8.90 7.09 10.74
C LYS A 139 -8.46 6.18 9.60
N VAL A 140 -7.17 5.81 9.57
CA VAL A 140 -6.62 4.89 8.60
C VAL A 140 -7.24 3.50 8.74
N PHE A 141 -7.42 3.02 9.97
CA PHE A 141 -8.12 1.77 10.24
C PHE A 141 -9.53 1.77 9.66
N PHE A 142 -10.35 2.78 9.99
CA PHE A 142 -11.71 2.86 9.50
C PHE A 142 -11.77 3.06 7.98
N LEU A 143 -10.87 3.83 7.39
CA LEU A 143 -10.80 4.01 5.94
C LEU A 143 -10.56 2.67 5.24
N LYS A 144 -9.56 1.91 5.67
CA LYS A 144 -9.26 0.59 5.11
C LYS A 144 -10.38 -0.43 5.39
N PHE A 145 -10.93 -0.40 6.60
CA PHE A 145 -12.00 -1.31 7.01
C PHE A 145 -13.26 -1.11 6.15
N VAL A 146 -13.69 0.13 5.95
CA VAL A 146 -14.88 0.44 5.13
C VAL A 146 -14.66 0.00 3.68
N VAL A 147 -13.49 0.29 3.10
CA VAL A 147 -13.18 -0.14 1.73
C VAL A 147 -13.16 -1.67 1.63
N ALA A 148 -12.49 -2.35 2.55
CA ALA A 148 -12.44 -3.81 2.58
C ALA A 148 -13.83 -4.44 2.75
N PHE A 149 -14.67 -3.85 3.63
CA PHE A 149 -16.04 -4.30 3.86
C PHE A 149 -16.92 -4.16 2.61
N VAL A 150 -16.84 -3.01 1.93
CA VAL A 150 -17.59 -2.79 0.68
C VAL A 150 -17.15 -3.79 -0.40
N LEU A 151 -15.85 -3.97 -0.59
CA LEU A 151 -15.31 -4.94 -1.56
C LEU A 151 -15.73 -6.37 -1.24
N PHE A 152 -15.69 -6.75 0.03
CA PHE A 152 -16.16 -8.06 0.49
C PHE A 152 -17.65 -8.26 0.21
N PHE A 153 -18.47 -7.25 0.48
CA PHE A 153 -19.91 -7.32 0.26
C PHE A 153 -20.27 -7.42 -1.23
N VAL A 154 -19.56 -6.66 -2.08
CA VAL A 154 -19.70 -6.77 -3.55
C VAL A 154 -19.32 -8.17 -4.03
N TYR A 155 -18.19 -8.71 -3.55
CA TYR A 155 -17.77 -10.07 -3.88
C TYR A 155 -18.80 -11.12 -3.42
N TYR A 156 -19.35 -10.99 -2.21
CA TYR A 156 -20.35 -11.89 -1.67
C TYR A 156 -21.64 -11.91 -2.51
N ILE A 157 -22.13 -10.72 -2.92
CA ILE A 157 -23.31 -10.63 -3.79
C ILE A 157 -23.04 -11.31 -5.14
N LEU A 158 -21.89 -11.03 -5.76
CA LEU A 158 -21.51 -11.64 -7.03
C LEU A 158 -21.41 -13.17 -6.91
N PHE A 159 -20.85 -13.67 -5.82
CA PHE A 159 -20.76 -15.10 -5.55
C PHE A 159 -22.15 -15.75 -5.47
N GLN A 160 -23.11 -15.11 -4.79
CA GLN A 160 -24.48 -15.63 -4.67
C GLN A 160 -25.24 -15.65 -6.01
N ILE A 161 -25.01 -14.63 -6.86
CA ILE A 161 -25.67 -14.55 -8.17
C ILE A 161 -25.11 -15.59 -9.17
N LEU A 162 -23.81 -15.87 -9.09
CA LEU A 162 -23.10 -16.72 -10.07
C LEU A 162 -22.85 -18.14 -9.58
N SER A 163 -23.40 -18.56 -8.44
CA SER A 163 -23.14 -19.86 -7.82
C SER A 163 -23.37 -21.05 -8.77
N ASP A 164 -24.30 -20.93 -9.70
CA ASP A 164 -24.68 -22.00 -10.64
C ASP A 164 -23.78 -22.06 -11.91
N ALA A 165 -22.94 -21.03 -12.13
CA ALA A 165 -22.09 -20.90 -13.32
C ALA A 165 -20.60 -21.05 -12.97
N SER A 166 -20.14 -22.26 -12.67
CA SER A 166 -18.80 -22.52 -12.09
C SER A 166 -17.62 -21.90 -12.85
N GLY A 167 -17.57 -22.00 -14.17
CA GLY A 167 -16.46 -21.44 -14.97
C GLY A 167 -16.47 -19.90 -14.99
N LEU A 168 -17.63 -19.31 -15.17
CA LEU A 168 -17.83 -17.85 -15.15
C LEU A 168 -17.55 -17.27 -13.78
N LEU A 169 -17.95 -17.99 -12.72
CA LEU A 169 -17.67 -17.61 -11.34
C LEU A 169 -16.17 -17.47 -11.07
N VAL A 170 -15.36 -18.46 -11.50
CA VAL A 170 -13.90 -18.40 -11.33
C VAL A 170 -13.30 -17.19 -12.03
N PHE A 171 -13.71 -16.92 -13.27
CA PHE A 171 -13.21 -15.77 -14.02
C PHE A 171 -13.57 -14.44 -13.36
N ILE A 172 -14.84 -14.27 -12.99
CA ILE A 172 -15.30 -13.03 -12.34
C ILE A 172 -14.66 -12.85 -10.96
N SER A 173 -14.48 -13.92 -10.18
CA SER A 173 -13.80 -13.84 -8.88
C SER A 173 -12.34 -13.40 -9.02
N LEU A 174 -11.64 -13.86 -10.05
CA LEU A 174 -10.28 -13.40 -10.34
C LEU A 174 -10.23 -11.92 -10.71
N VAL A 175 -11.16 -11.45 -11.55
CA VAL A 175 -11.26 -10.03 -11.91
C VAL A 175 -11.57 -9.18 -10.68
N CYS A 176 -12.53 -9.59 -9.85
CA CYS A 176 -12.86 -8.88 -8.61
C CYS A 176 -11.67 -8.83 -7.64
N LEU A 177 -10.91 -9.91 -7.53
CA LEU A 177 -9.68 -9.93 -6.71
C LEU A 177 -8.67 -8.89 -7.21
N LEU A 178 -8.40 -8.86 -8.52
CA LEU A 178 -7.48 -7.88 -9.11
C LEU A 178 -7.94 -6.43 -8.88
N VAL A 179 -9.24 -6.16 -9.08
CA VAL A 179 -9.82 -4.82 -8.82
C VAL A 179 -9.68 -4.46 -7.34
N SER A 180 -9.92 -5.41 -6.44
CA SER A 180 -9.80 -5.19 -5.00
C SER A 180 -8.37 -4.83 -4.60
N VAL A 181 -7.37 -5.53 -5.16
CA VAL A 181 -5.94 -5.21 -4.96
C VAL A 181 -5.64 -3.79 -5.47
N CYS A 182 -6.11 -3.42 -6.65
CA CYS A 182 -5.90 -2.08 -7.22
C CYS A 182 -6.47 -0.98 -6.31
N ILE A 183 -7.69 -1.16 -5.80
CA ILE A 183 -8.33 -0.18 -4.91
C ILE A 183 -7.57 -0.09 -3.58
N MET A 184 -7.18 -1.21 -2.97
CA MET A 184 -6.42 -1.21 -1.72
C MET A 184 -5.06 -0.51 -1.86
N LEU A 185 -4.32 -0.75 -2.94
CA LEU A 185 -3.07 -0.05 -3.22
C LEU A 185 -3.28 1.45 -3.42
N SER A 186 -4.41 1.84 -4.00
CA SER A 186 -4.76 3.25 -4.18
C SER A 186 -5.12 3.94 -2.86
N VAL A 187 -5.78 3.23 -1.94
CA VAL A 187 -6.01 3.72 -0.57
C VAL A 187 -4.69 3.97 0.14
N ASP A 188 -3.74 3.04 0.04
CA ASP A 188 -2.41 3.20 0.62
C ASP A 188 -1.64 4.37 -0.02
N ALA A 189 -1.82 4.59 -1.32
CA ALA A 189 -1.22 5.73 -2.02
C ALA A 189 -1.76 7.07 -1.52
N VAL A 190 -3.07 7.18 -1.27
CA VAL A 190 -3.67 8.39 -0.71
C VAL A 190 -3.17 8.62 0.73
N ILE A 191 -3.12 7.57 1.55
CA ILE A 191 -2.59 7.67 2.91
C ILE A 191 -1.13 8.16 2.90
N TYR A 192 -0.31 7.60 2.03
CA TYR A 192 1.09 8.04 1.86
C TYR A 192 1.17 9.50 1.39
N ARG A 193 0.35 9.92 0.44
CA ARG A 193 0.30 11.30 -0.05
C ARG A 193 -0.07 12.28 1.06
N GLU A 194 -1.13 11.98 1.82
CA GLU A 194 -1.66 12.88 2.83
C GLU A 194 -0.78 12.95 4.10
N LEU A 195 -0.10 11.88 4.48
CA LEU A 195 0.70 11.85 5.70
C LEU A 195 2.18 12.14 5.45
N VAL A 196 2.75 11.66 4.35
CA VAL A 196 4.19 11.80 4.07
C VAL A 196 4.46 13.01 3.17
N LEU A 197 3.87 13.04 1.96
CA LEU A 197 4.20 14.10 0.98
C LEU A 197 3.66 15.47 1.42
N SER A 198 2.57 15.52 2.18
CA SER A 198 2.08 16.79 2.71
C SER A 198 3.01 17.37 3.79
N GLU A 199 3.66 16.51 4.57
CA GLU A 199 4.59 16.94 5.61
C GLU A 199 5.90 17.43 5.00
N ASP A 200 6.43 16.73 3.99
CA ASP A 200 7.62 17.16 3.26
C ASP A 200 7.45 18.59 2.69
N LYS A 201 6.30 18.89 2.09
CA LYS A 201 5.99 20.23 1.58
C LYS A 201 5.96 21.31 2.66
N VAL A 202 5.47 20.98 3.87
CA VAL A 202 5.45 21.91 5.01
C VAL A 202 6.86 22.14 5.55
N GLU A 203 7.70 21.11 5.57
CA GLU A 203 9.10 21.26 6.00
C GLU A 203 9.92 22.06 4.99
N GLU A 204 9.73 21.84 3.69
CA GLU A 204 10.35 22.63 2.62
C GLU A 204 9.95 24.11 2.72
N ALA A 205 8.67 24.42 2.85
CA ALA A 205 8.19 25.80 2.99
C ALA A 205 8.77 26.51 4.21
N LYS A 206 8.87 25.83 5.35
CA LYS A 206 9.49 26.40 6.57
C LYS A 206 10.99 26.64 6.42
N SER A 207 11.67 25.81 5.65
CA SER A 207 13.11 26.00 5.38
C SER A 207 13.38 27.18 4.46
N GLU A 208 12.46 27.44 3.50
CA GLU A 208 12.55 28.61 2.62
C GLU A 208 12.22 29.92 3.34
N GLU A 209 11.29 29.91 4.31
CA GLU A 209 10.97 31.08 5.13
C GLU A 209 12.10 31.45 6.16
N ALA A 210 12.97 30.49 6.45
CA ALA A 210 14.07 30.68 7.43
C ALA A 210 15.39 31.15 6.78
N LEU A 211 15.48 31.27 5.45
CA LEU A 211 16.61 31.75 4.67
C LEU A 211 16.44 33.21 4.25
#